data_e024b4e5b9cdd1b47ea07a1e275c882c
#
_entry.id   e024b4e5b9cdd1b47ea07a1e275c882c
#
_cell.length_a   1.000
_cell.length_b   1.000
_cell.length_c   1.000
_cell.angle_alpha   90.00
_cell.angle_beta   90.00
_cell.angle_gamma   90.00
#
_symmetry.space_group_name_H-M   'P 1'
#
loop_
_entity.id
_entity.type
_entity.pdbx_description
1 polymer ?
#
loop_
_entity_poly.entity_id
_entity_poly.type
_entity_poly.pdbx_seq_one_letter_code
_entity_poly.pdbx_strand_id
1 'polypeptide(L)'
;MSKGTLYLIPSPLGEGPVEAVLPAGVLSILPTLQCFVVEEVRTARRFLSAAGLKGHIQELEFHTLNEHTTPAETETLVKLFDDGRDVGLISEAGLPAVADPGAALVALCHKAGIRVVPLVGPSSLMMALMASGLNGQSFAFAGYIPAKSEERKAALRRLEKRSAAEKQTQIIIETPYRNDSLMADMLSCLSGSTRICVAANISCEDEYIATRSVAQWKSHPPVIGKRPCVFLILG
;
A
#
# COMPACT_ATOMS: atom_id res chain seq x y z
N MET A 1 -3.46 -34.52 5.50
CA MET A 1 -3.62 -33.54 6.58
C MET A 1 -4.15 -32.24 5.98
N SER A 2 -5.00 -31.50 6.69
CA SER A 2 -5.48 -30.21 6.22
C SER A 2 -4.32 -29.21 6.23
N LYS A 3 -4.20 -28.39 5.20
CA LYS A 3 -3.25 -27.26 5.20
C LYS A 3 -3.78 -26.13 6.05
N GLY A 4 -2.89 -25.30 6.59
CA GLY A 4 -3.23 -24.10 7.33
C GLY A 4 -3.78 -22.98 6.43
N THR A 5 -3.97 -21.80 7.01
CA THR A 5 -4.55 -20.60 6.37
C THR A 5 -3.50 -19.50 6.28
N LEU A 6 -3.45 -18.80 5.15
CA LEU A 6 -2.72 -17.55 4.99
C LEU A 6 -3.64 -16.38 5.36
N TYR A 7 -3.31 -15.65 6.42
CA TYR A 7 -3.98 -14.40 6.79
C TYR A 7 -3.21 -13.20 6.25
N LEU A 8 -3.86 -12.40 5.41
CA LEU A 8 -3.31 -11.13 4.93
C LEU A 8 -3.62 -10.05 5.96
N ILE A 9 -2.62 -9.66 6.75
CA ILE A 9 -2.76 -8.80 7.92
C ILE A 9 -2.40 -7.37 7.53
N PRO A 10 -3.35 -6.42 7.55
CA PRO A 10 -3.05 -5.02 7.30
C PRO A 10 -2.24 -4.42 8.45
N SER A 11 -1.38 -3.45 8.11
CA SER A 11 -0.63 -2.63 9.06
C SER A 11 -1.05 -1.16 9.00
N PRO A 12 -0.80 -0.37 10.07
CA PRO A 12 -1.03 1.07 10.03
C PRO A 12 -0.27 1.76 8.90
N LEU A 13 -0.80 2.86 8.37
CA LEU A 13 -0.14 3.66 7.32
C LEU A 13 0.94 4.59 7.86
N GLY A 14 0.95 4.82 9.16
CA GLY A 14 1.88 5.71 9.84
C GLY A 14 1.82 5.53 11.35
N GLU A 15 2.40 6.48 12.09
CA GLU A 15 2.43 6.44 13.54
C GLU A 15 1.05 6.72 14.16
N GLY A 16 0.74 6.02 15.24
CA GLY A 16 -0.51 6.16 15.99
C GLY A 16 -0.94 4.88 16.68
N PRO A 17 -2.02 4.92 17.47
CA PRO A 17 -2.60 3.75 18.10
C PRO A 17 -3.10 2.75 17.06
N VAL A 18 -2.68 1.51 17.16
CA VAL A 18 -3.05 0.46 16.19
C VAL A 18 -4.56 0.23 16.17
N GLU A 19 -5.20 0.29 17.32
CA GLU A 19 -6.64 0.15 17.52
C GLU A 19 -7.48 1.27 16.91
N ALA A 20 -6.86 2.40 16.57
CA ALA A 20 -7.55 3.48 15.87
C ALA A 20 -7.81 3.16 14.38
N VAL A 21 -7.00 2.26 13.80
CA VAL A 21 -7.05 1.95 12.36
C VAL A 21 -7.32 0.48 12.05
N LEU A 22 -7.10 -0.43 13.01
CA LEU A 22 -7.40 -1.85 12.85
C LEU A 22 -8.61 -2.27 13.69
N PRO A 23 -9.60 -2.97 13.09
CA PRO A 23 -10.75 -3.50 13.81
C PRO A 23 -10.35 -4.51 14.90
N ALA A 24 -11.12 -4.57 15.99
CA ALA A 24 -10.92 -5.53 17.08
C ALA A 24 -10.86 -6.99 16.58
N GLY A 25 -11.64 -7.32 15.53
CA GLY A 25 -11.61 -8.66 14.91
C GLY A 25 -10.27 -9.01 14.27
N VAL A 26 -9.52 -8.02 13.77
CA VAL A 26 -8.16 -8.24 13.27
C VAL A 26 -7.19 -8.43 14.42
N LEU A 27 -7.28 -7.57 15.44
CA LEU A 27 -6.42 -7.64 16.61
C LEU A 27 -6.59 -8.96 17.38
N SER A 28 -7.80 -9.54 17.41
CA SER A 28 -8.07 -10.82 18.08
C SER A 28 -7.48 -12.04 17.36
N ILE A 29 -7.17 -11.93 16.06
CA ILE A 29 -6.51 -13.01 15.30
C ILE A 29 -5.01 -13.06 15.58
N LEU A 30 -4.35 -11.91 15.78
CA LEU A 30 -2.89 -11.84 15.94
C LEU A 30 -2.33 -12.78 17.01
N PRO A 31 -2.90 -12.89 18.23
CA PRO A 31 -2.40 -13.81 19.26
C PRO A 31 -2.57 -15.30 18.92
N THR A 32 -3.38 -15.65 17.93
CA THR A 32 -3.57 -17.05 17.50
C THR A 32 -2.49 -17.53 16.54
N LEU A 33 -1.69 -16.62 16.00
CA LEU A 33 -0.65 -16.88 15.01
C LEU A 33 0.73 -16.92 15.66
N GLN A 34 1.54 -17.89 15.26
CA GLN A 34 2.92 -18.05 15.73
C GLN A 34 3.95 -17.86 14.62
N CYS A 35 3.51 -17.84 13.35
CA CYS A 35 4.37 -17.76 12.19
C CYS A 35 3.96 -16.59 11.29
N PHE A 36 4.93 -15.76 10.91
CA PHE A 36 4.69 -14.58 10.09
C PHE A 36 5.66 -14.51 8.92
N VAL A 37 5.13 -14.21 7.75
CA VAL A 37 5.90 -13.78 6.58
C VAL A 37 5.84 -12.27 6.53
N VAL A 38 6.99 -11.59 6.49
CA VAL A 38 7.10 -10.15 6.67
C VAL A 38 8.10 -9.55 5.68
N GLU A 39 7.92 -8.29 5.33
CA GLU A 39 8.86 -7.57 4.49
C GLU A 39 10.14 -7.21 5.27
N GLU A 40 9.98 -6.62 6.47
CA GLU A 40 11.06 -6.27 7.41
C GLU A 40 10.70 -6.73 8.83
N VAL A 41 11.53 -7.62 9.38
CA VAL A 41 11.30 -8.25 10.69
C VAL A 41 11.23 -7.23 11.83
N ARG A 42 12.07 -6.18 11.79
CA ARG A 42 12.11 -5.17 12.85
C ARG A 42 10.81 -4.36 12.91
N THR A 43 10.27 -3.96 11.77
CA THR A 43 9.01 -3.23 11.67
C THR A 43 7.84 -4.09 12.09
N ALA A 44 7.79 -5.34 11.61
CA ALA A 44 6.75 -6.30 11.99
C ALA A 44 6.73 -6.57 13.51
N ARG A 45 7.88 -6.74 14.15
CA ARG A 45 7.98 -6.90 15.61
C ARG A 45 7.44 -5.70 16.38
N ARG A 46 7.74 -4.48 15.91
CA ARG A 46 7.20 -3.25 16.53
C ARG A 46 5.69 -3.19 16.40
N PHE A 47 5.16 -3.46 15.20
CA PHE A 47 3.73 -3.50 14.95
C PHE A 47 3.03 -4.53 15.84
N LEU A 48 3.47 -5.79 15.84
CA LEU A 48 2.89 -6.86 16.67
C LEU A 48 2.97 -6.55 18.17
N SER A 49 4.08 -5.93 18.60
CA SER A 49 4.22 -5.47 20.00
C SER A 49 3.18 -4.41 20.35
N ALA A 50 2.96 -3.42 19.48
CA ALA A 50 1.94 -2.39 19.65
C ALA A 50 0.53 -2.97 19.58
N ALA A 51 0.33 -4.02 18.78
CA ALA A 51 -0.95 -4.74 18.64
C ALA A 51 -1.25 -5.72 19.79
N GLY A 52 -0.51 -5.68 20.90
CA GLY A 52 -0.78 -6.44 22.12
C GLY A 52 0.10 -7.67 22.36
N LEU A 53 1.05 -8.01 21.46
CA LEU A 53 1.92 -9.20 21.61
C LEU A 53 3.27 -8.88 22.29
N LYS A 54 3.38 -7.77 23.01
CA LYS A 54 4.66 -7.26 23.57
C LYS A 54 5.44 -8.33 24.38
N GLY A 55 4.77 -9.18 25.12
CA GLY A 55 5.40 -10.22 25.95
C GLY A 55 5.78 -11.50 25.19
N HIS A 56 5.31 -11.67 23.95
CA HIS A 56 5.39 -12.93 23.19
C HIS A 56 6.22 -12.83 21.91
N ILE A 57 6.76 -11.67 21.57
CA ILE A 57 7.50 -11.43 20.30
C ILE A 57 8.66 -12.41 20.09
N GLN A 58 9.34 -12.86 21.17
CA GLN A 58 10.48 -13.77 21.09
C GLN A 58 10.07 -15.22 20.74
N GLU A 59 8.81 -15.56 20.92
CA GLU A 59 8.25 -16.88 20.64
C GLU A 59 7.77 -17.00 19.19
N LEU A 60 7.67 -15.87 18.47
CA LEU A 60 7.17 -15.81 17.11
C LEU A 60 8.26 -16.12 16.09
N GLU A 61 7.87 -16.88 15.06
CA GLU A 61 8.71 -17.21 13.92
C GLU A 61 8.48 -16.21 12.79
N PHE A 62 9.57 -15.68 12.21
CA PHE A 62 9.53 -14.71 11.13
C PHE A 62 10.29 -15.21 9.91
N HIS A 63 9.66 -15.11 8.75
CA HIS A 63 10.25 -15.37 7.43
C HIS A 63 10.20 -14.08 6.60
N THR A 64 11.29 -13.76 5.92
CA THR A 64 11.35 -12.55 5.10
C THR A 64 10.83 -12.81 3.70
N LEU A 65 9.98 -11.91 3.20
CA LEU A 65 9.54 -11.84 1.81
C LEU A 65 9.56 -10.39 1.36
N ASN A 66 10.61 -9.99 0.65
CA ASN A 66 10.83 -8.63 0.19
C ASN A 66 11.24 -8.60 -1.30
N GLU A 67 11.61 -7.44 -1.82
CA GLU A 67 12.01 -7.25 -3.22
C GLU A 67 13.25 -8.05 -3.64
N HIS A 68 14.05 -8.52 -2.69
CA HIS A 68 15.25 -9.33 -2.95
C HIS A 68 14.99 -10.84 -2.89
N THR A 69 13.81 -11.25 -2.41
CA THR A 69 13.43 -12.66 -2.27
C THR A 69 13.21 -13.28 -3.66
N THR A 70 13.95 -14.32 -3.95
CA THR A 70 13.86 -15.03 -5.24
C THR A 70 12.57 -15.85 -5.36
N PRO A 71 12.10 -16.16 -6.57
CA PRO A 71 10.96 -17.06 -6.77
C PRO A 71 11.13 -18.42 -6.08
N ALA A 72 12.32 -19.00 -6.12
CA ALA A 72 12.60 -20.29 -5.48
C ALA A 72 12.49 -20.21 -3.95
N GLU A 73 12.95 -19.13 -3.33
CA GLU A 73 12.77 -18.89 -1.90
C GLU A 73 11.28 -18.70 -1.55
N THR A 74 10.54 -17.95 -2.37
CA THR A 74 9.09 -17.78 -2.17
C THR A 74 8.34 -19.11 -2.22
N GLU A 75 8.73 -20.03 -3.13
CA GLU A 75 8.15 -21.37 -3.20
C GLU A 75 8.37 -22.18 -1.93
N THR A 76 9.49 -21.98 -1.22
CA THR A 76 9.76 -22.68 0.04
C THR A 76 8.81 -22.28 1.15
N LEU A 77 8.26 -21.05 1.13
CA LEU A 77 7.32 -20.55 2.14
C LEU A 77 5.99 -21.32 2.14
N VAL A 78 5.64 -22.00 1.05
CA VAL A 78 4.42 -22.83 1.00
C VAL A 78 4.48 -23.99 2.01
N LYS A 79 5.68 -24.46 2.36
CA LYS A 79 5.87 -25.53 3.37
C LYS A 79 5.49 -25.10 4.79
N LEU A 80 5.41 -23.79 5.06
CA LEU A 80 4.99 -23.28 6.37
C LEU A 80 3.54 -23.63 6.71
N PHE A 81 2.73 -23.98 5.71
CA PHE A 81 1.32 -24.34 5.89
C PHE A 81 1.10 -25.85 6.07
N ASP A 82 2.16 -26.64 6.00
CA ASP A 82 2.05 -28.06 6.24
C ASP A 82 1.64 -28.29 7.72
N ASP A 83 1.04 -29.43 8.02
CA ASP A 83 0.53 -29.77 9.35
C ASP A 83 -0.59 -28.86 9.90
N GLY A 84 -1.26 -28.10 9.04
CA GLY A 84 -2.39 -27.25 9.41
C GLY A 84 -1.99 -25.91 10.06
N ARG A 85 -0.74 -25.49 9.92
CA ARG A 85 -0.21 -24.27 10.54
C ARG A 85 -0.74 -23.03 9.83
N ASP A 86 -1.33 -22.11 10.58
CA ASP A 86 -1.75 -20.80 10.10
C ASP A 86 -0.57 -19.82 10.07
N VAL A 87 -0.52 -18.96 9.03
CA VAL A 87 0.57 -18.01 8.79
C VAL A 87 0.01 -16.62 8.51
N GLY A 88 0.58 -15.60 9.14
CA GLY A 88 0.28 -14.19 8.85
C GLY A 88 1.23 -13.60 7.82
N LEU A 89 0.73 -12.89 6.83
CA LEU A 89 1.52 -12.05 5.91
C LEU A 89 1.32 -10.59 6.29
N ILE A 90 2.42 -9.87 6.56
CA ILE A 90 2.43 -8.45 6.95
C ILE A 90 3.38 -7.69 6.02
N SER A 91 2.94 -6.57 5.46
CA SER A 91 3.78 -5.61 4.75
C SER A 91 4.18 -4.42 5.63
N GLU A 92 5.04 -3.54 5.11
CA GLU A 92 5.52 -2.36 5.86
C GLU A 92 4.38 -1.40 6.24
N ALA A 93 3.40 -1.17 5.36
CA ALA A 93 2.26 -0.29 5.60
C ALA A 93 1.03 -0.68 4.76
N GLY A 94 -0.15 -0.62 5.33
CA GLY A 94 -1.41 -0.85 4.61
C GLY A 94 -1.69 -2.33 4.34
N LEU A 95 -2.13 -2.64 3.13
CA LEU A 95 -2.59 -3.97 2.74
C LEU A 95 -1.46 -4.79 2.10
N PRO A 96 -1.10 -5.96 2.65
CA PRO A 96 -0.09 -6.82 2.05
C PRO A 96 -0.53 -7.30 0.66
N ALA A 97 0.44 -7.54 -0.21
CA ALA A 97 0.27 -7.92 -1.63
C ALA A 97 -0.38 -6.84 -2.53
N VAL A 98 -0.58 -5.62 -2.03
CA VAL A 98 -1.05 -4.47 -2.82
C VAL A 98 0.05 -3.43 -2.93
N ALA A 99 0.72 -3.36 -4.07
CA ALA A 99 1.94 -2.57 -4.31
C ALA A 99 3.17 -3.01 -3.47
N ASP A 100 3.05 -4.11 -2.78
CA ASP A 100 4.03 -4.69 -1.88
C ASP A 100 4.31 -6.16 -2.24
N PRO A 101 5.42 -6.75 -1.77
CA PRO A 101 5.66 -8.19 -1.86
C PRO A 101 4.51 -8.99 -1.25
N GLY A 102 4.31 -10.21 -1.75
CA GLY A 102 3.29 -11.10 -1.21
C GLY A 102 2.33 -11.67 -2.26
N ALA A 103 2.08 -10.96 -3.36
CA ALA A 103 1.20 -11.45 -4.42
C ALA A 103 1.64 -12.82 -4.98
N ALA A 104 2.95 -13.05 -5.10
CA ALA A 104 3.50 -14.35 -5.52
C ALA A 104 3.20 -15.47 -4.52
N LEU A 105 3.34 -15.20 -3.20
CA LEU A 105 2.97 -16.15 -2.17
C LEU A 105 1.48 -16.47 -2.18
N VAL A 106 0.62 -15.44 -2.33
CA VAL A 106 -0.83 -15.63 -2.45
C VAL A 106 -1.16 -16.53 -3.65
N ALA A 107 -0.53 -16.30 -4.80
CA ALA A 107 -0.73 -17.14 -6.00
C ALA A 107 -0.29 -18.60 -5.76
N LEU A 108 0.84 -18.81 -5.08
CA LEU A 108 1.32 -20.15 -4.71
C LEU A 108 0.37 -20.83 -3.71
N CYS A 109 -0.17 -20.09 -2.73
CA CYS A 109 -1.16 -20.60 -1.79
C CYS A 109 -2.42 -21.09 -2.52
N HIS A 110 -2.96 -20.30 -3.45
CA HIS A 110 -4.10 -20.73 -4.28
C HIS A 110 -3.77 -21.98 -5.08
N LYS A 111 -2.60 -22.03 -5.74
CA LYS A 111 -2.14 -23.23 -6.49
C LYS A 111 -2.01 -24.47 -5.60
N ALA A 112 -1.62 -24.29 -4.34
CA ALA A 112 -1.47 -25.36 -3.37
C ALA A 112 -2.76 -25.72 -2.61
N GLY A 113 -3.88 -25.06 -2.90
CA GLY A 113 -5.17 -25.27 -2.20
C GLY A 113 -5.16 -24.78 -0.75
N ILE A 114 -4.27 -23.83 -0.41
CA ILE A 114 -4.21 -23.17 0.90
C ILE A 114 -5.25 -22.05 0.92
N ARG A 115 -6.03 -22.00 2.00
CA ARG A 115 -7.01 -20.92 2.21
C ARG A 115 -6.30 -19.58 2.41
N VAL A 116 -6.76 -18.54 1.71
CA VAL A 116 -6.28 -17.17 1.86
C VAL A 116 -7.40 -16.32 2.44
N VAL A 117 -7.13 -15.60 3.52
CA VAL A 117 -8.09 -14.75 4.25
C VAL A 117 -7.58 -13.32 4.31
N PRO A 118 -8.12 -12.39 3.52
CA PRO A 118 -7.81 -10.98 3.65
C PRO A 118 -8.50 -10.42 4.90
N LEU A 119 -7.73 -9.72 5.75
CA LEU A 119 -8.27 -9.04 6.91
C LEU A 119 -8.55 -7.57 6.59
N VAL A 120 -9.54 -6.99 7.28
CA VAL A 120 -9.97 -5.60 7.07
C VAL A 120 -8.96 -4.62 7.66
N GLY A 121 -8.55 -3.62 6.88
CA GLY A 121 -7.63 -2.59 7.36
C GLY A 121 -7.44 -1.43 6.41
N PRO A 122 -6.57 -0.46 6.76
CA PRO A 122 -6.37 0.75 5.98
C PRO A 122 -5.69 0.47 4.64
N SER A 123 -6.10 1.22 3.62
CA SER A 123 -5.45 1.26 2.30
C SER A 123 -5.27 2.71 1.90
N SER A 124 -4.02 3.15 1.77
CA SER A 124 -3.72 4.52 1.35
C SER A 124 -4.35 4.85 0.00
N LEU A 125 -4.38 3.90 -0.93
CA LEU A 125 -4.95 4.06 -2.28
C LEU A 125 -6.46 4.31 -2.22
N MET A 126 -7.19 3.49 -1.46
CA MET A 126 -8.66 3.60 -1.35
C MET A 126 -9.05 4.80 -0.49
N MET A 127 -8.33 5.10 0.58
CA MET A 127 -8.58 6.28 1.41
C MET A 127 -8.32 7.57 0.64
N ALA A 128 -7.25 7.64 -0.15
CA ALA A 128 -6.98 8.76 -1.04
C ALA A 128 -8.09 8.93 -2.10
N LEU A 129 -8.53 7.84 -2.73
CA LEU A 129 -9.62 7.88 -3.71
C LEU A 129 -10.92 8.35 -3.07
N MET A 130 -11.30 7.81 -1.92
CA MET A 130 -12.50 8.16 -1.16
C MET A 130 -12.53 9.65 -0.81
N ALA A 131 -11.38 10.20 -0.38
CA ALA A 131 -11.27 11.60 0.04
C ALA A 131 -11.04 12.59 -1.13
N SER A 132 -10.69 12.10 -2.33
CA SER A 132 -10.30 12.94 -3.47
C SER A 132 -11.45 13.72 -4.11
N GLY A 133 -12.70 13.23 -4.02
CA GLY A 133 -13.82 13.76 -4.79
C GLY A 133 -13.69 13.53 -6.31
N LEU A 134 -12.80 12.64 -6.75
CA LEU A 134 -12.66 12.20 -8.14
C LEU A 134 -13.58 11.01 -8.43
N ASN A 135 -13.50 10.44 -9.64
CA ASN A 135 -14.36 9.32 -10.02
C ASN A 135 -13.95 8.03 -9.29
N GLY A 136 -14.79 7.61 -8.34
CA GLY A 136 -14.61 6.37 -7.58
C GLY A 136 -15.25 5.12 -8.21
N GLN A 137 -16.01 5.27 -9.31
CA GLN A 137 -16.61 4.12 -10.03
C GLN A 137 -15.69 3.57 -11.12
N SER A 138 -14.82 4.42 -11.68
CA SER A 138 -13.80 4.01 -12.64
C SER A 138 -12.46 4.58 -12.20
N PHE A 139 -11.55 3.72 -11.79
CA PHE A 139 -10.20 4.09 -11.37
C PHE A 139 -9.20 2.99 -11.72
N ALA A 140 -7.94 3.36 -11.84
CA ALA A 140 -6.85 2.44 -12.06
C ALA A 140 -5.64 2.84 -11.21
N PHE A 141 -5.02 1.84 -10.58
CA PHE A 141 -3.74 2.01 -9.92
C PHE A 141 -2.62 1.82 -10.95
N ALA A 142 -1.87 2.88 -11.20
CA ALA A 142 -0.76 2.90 -12.15
C ALA A 142 0.60 2.59 -11.48
N GLY A 143 0.63 2.48 -10.14
CA GLY A 143 1.85 2.20 -9.39
C GLY A 143 2.87 3.34 -9.43
N TYR A 144 4.15 2.96 -9.45
CA TYR A 144 5.26 3.89 -9.63
C TYR A 144 5.40 4.27 -11.10
N ILE A 145 5.76 5.52 -11.35
CA ILE A 145 6.07 6.01 -12.69
C ILE A 145 7.59 6.26 -12.84
N PRO A 146 8.12 6.40 -14.06
CA PRO A 146 9.57 6.53 -14.28
C PRO A 146 10.23 7.62 -13.44
N ALA A 147 11.43 7.35 -12.93
CA ALA A 147 12.18 8.29 -12.10
C ALA A 147 12.75 9.46 -12.91
N LYS A 148 13.13 9.25 -14.17
CA LYS A 148 13.67 10.30 -15.05
C LYS A 148 12.58 11.22 -15.53
N SER A 149 12.78 12.55 -15.40
CA SER A 149 11.75 13.58 -15.66
C SER A 149 11.10 13.46 -17.05
N GLU A 150 11.86 13.27 -18.11
CA GLU A 150 11.30 13.19 -19.47
C GLU A 150 10.44 11.93 -19.67
N GLU A 151 10.90 10.78 -19.19
CA GLU A 151 10.13 9.53 -19.22
C GLU A 151 8.87 9.65 -18.34
N ARG A 152 8.99 10.29 -17.18
CA ARG A 152 7.91 10.56 -16.24
C ARG A 152 6.85 11.45 -16.83
N LYS A 153 7.22 12.58 -17.46
CA LYS A 153 6.28 13.48 -18.17
C LYS A 153 5.54 12.75 -19.31
N ALA A 154 6.25 11.90 -20.06
CA ALA A 154 5.62 11.09 -21.09
C ALA A 154 4.59 10.10 -20.50
N ALA A 155 4.90 9.46 -19.37
CA ALA A 155 3.98 8.60 -18.65
C ALA A 155 2.77 9.36 -18.12
N LEU A 156 2.98 10.52 -17.50
CA LEU A 156 1.91 11.40 -16.99
C LEU A 156 0.92 11.82 -18.10
N ARG A 157 1.42 12.24 -19.27
CA ARG A 157 0.56 12.57 -20.42
C ARG A 157 -0.25 11.37 -20.93
N ARG A 158 0.32 10.16 -20.91
CA ARG A 158 -0.42 8.95 -21.27
C ARG A 158 -1.54 8.64 -20.26
N LEU A 159 -1.26 8.79 -18.96
CA LEU A 159 -2.25 8.61 -17.90
C LEU A 159 -3.36 9.65 -18.00
N GLU A 160 -3.03 10.91 -18.23
CA GLU A 160 -4.02 11.99 -18.44
C GLU A 160 -4.92 11.70 -19.66
N LYS A 161 -4.32 11.33 -20.79
CA LYS A 161 -5.08 10.98 -22.02
C LYS A 161 -6.04 9.81 -21.76
N ARG A 162 -5.57 8.78 -21.08
CA ARG A 162 -6.42 7.64 -20.69
C ARG A 162 -7.53 8.08 -19.74
N SER A 163 -7.18 8.86 -18.72
CA SER A 163 -8.12 9.41 -17.75
C SER A 163 -9.26 10.18 -18.42
N ALA A 164 -8.94 11.08 -19.34
CA ALA A 164 -9.93 11.87 -20.08
C ALA A 164 -10.81 11.01 -20.99
N ALA A 165 -10.21 10.04 -21.72
CA ALA A 165 -10.94 9.17 -22.64
C ALA A 165 -11.90 8.22 -21.93
N GLU A 166 -11.49 7.65 -20.80
CA GLU A 166 -12.23 6.63 -20.04
C GLU A 166 -12.99 7.23 -18.84
N LYS A 167 -12.87 8.53 -18.57
CA LYS A 167 -13.34 9.19 -17.34
C LYS A 167 -12.88 8.46 -16.09
N GLN A 168 -11.63 7.98 -16.09
CA GLN A 168 -11.07 7.09 -15.10
C GLN A 168 -10.03 7.81 -14.24
N THR A 169 -10.18 7.75 -12.92
CA THR A 169 -9.18 8.26 -11.99
C THR A 169 -7.91 7.39 -12.06
N GLN A 170 -6.76 8.03 -12.29
CA GLN A 170 -5.45 7.34 -12.25
C GLN A 170 -4.81 7.58 -10.89
N ILE A 171 -4.46 6.51 -10.19
CA ILE A 171 -3.81 6.54 -8.87
C ILE A 171 -2.33 6.22 -9.06
N ILE A 172 -1.47 7.06 -8.51
CA ILE A 172 -0.01 6.97 -8.61
C ILE A 172 0.57 7.02 -7.19
N ILE A 173 1.61 6.26 -6.96
CA ILE A 173 2.45 6.38 -5.75
C ILE A 173 3.87 6.76 -6.15
N GLU A 174 4.56 7.41 -5.20
CA GLU A 174 5.96 7.78 -5.38
C GLU A 174 6.73 7.61 -4.07
N THR A 175 8.05 7.47 -4.19
CA THR A 175 8.90 7.50 -3.01
C THR A 175 8.93 8.90 -2.41
N PRO A 176 8.94 9.05 -1.07
CA PRO A 176 8.85 10.35 -0.42
C PRO A 176 9.86 11.39 -0.91
N TYR A 177 11.05 10.96 -1.29
CA TYR A 177 12.12 11.84 -1.78
C TYR A 177 11.85 12.47 -3.15
N ARG A 178 10.91 11.93 -3.94
CA ARG A 178 10.58 12.38 -5.29
C ARG A 178 9.23 13.09 -5.40
N ASN A 179 8.48 13.23 -4.32
CA ASN A 179 7.15 13.86 -4.32
C ASN A 179 7.14 15.24 -4.98
N ASP A 180 8.03 16.12 -4.54
CA ASP A 180 8.06 17.51 -5.03
C ASP A 180 8.46 17.55 -6.51
N SER A 181 9.39 16.69 -6.96
CA SER A 181 9.77 16.60 -8.36
C SER A 181 8.66 16.00 -9.23
N LEU A 182 7.91 15.03 -8.73
CA LEU A 182 6.72 14.50 -9.40
C LEU A 182 5.65 15.57 -9.54
N MET A 183 5.36 16.30 -8.47
CA MET A 183 4.37 17.39 -8.51
C MET A 183 4.78 18.48 -9.50
N ALA A 184 6.04 18.88 -9.51
CA ALA A 184 6.55 19.86 -10.48
C ALA A 184 6.38 19.39 -11.94
N ASP A 185 6.67 18.12 -12.22
CA ASP A 185 6.46 17.54 -13.55
C ASP A 185 4.97 17.47 -13.94
N MET A 186 4.08 17.09 -13.01
CA MET A 186 2.63 17.15 -13.22
C MET A 186 2.18 18.55 -13.60
N LEU A 187 2.59 19.57 -12.85
CA LEU A 187 2.24 20.96 -13.12
C LEU A 187 2.80 21.47 -14.44
N SER A 188 3.95 20.97 -14.88
CA SER A 188 4.59 21.40 -16.13
C SER A 188 3.98 20.78 -17.38
N CYS A 189 3.45 19.54 -17.30
CA CYS A 189 3.13 18.75 -18.48
C CYS A 189 1.65 18.39 -18.65
N LEU A 190 0.82 18.53 -17.59
CA LEU A 190 -0.60 18.23 -17.66
C LEU A 190 -1.44 19.47 -18.00
N SER A 191 -2.64 19.24 -18.52
CA SER A 191 -3.60 20.29 -18.87
C SER A 191 -4.01 21.11 -17.64
N GLY A 192 -4.23 22.42 -17.84
CA GLY A 192 -4.67 23.31 -16.75
C GLY A 192 -5.99 22.93 -16.09
N SER A 193 -6.87 22.22 -16.81
CA SER A 193 -8.16 21.73 -16.32
C SER A 193 -8.07 20.40 -15.59
N THR A 194 -7.01 19.60 -15.81
CA THR A 194 -6.82 18.31 -15.16
C THR A 194 -6.78 18.48 -13.65
N ARG A 195 -7.57 17.68 -12.95
CA ARG A 195 -7.64 17.68 -11.49
C ARG A 195 -6.59 16.75 -10.91
N ILE A 196 -5.86 17.23 -9.91
CA ILE A 196 -4.88 16.45 -9.15
C ILE A 196 -5.29 16.47 -7.69
N CYS A 197 -5.43 15.28 -7.09
CA CYS A 197 -5.48 15.11 -5.65
C CYS A 197 -4.09 14.76 -5.13
N VAL A 198 -3.67 15.45 -4.06
CA VAL A 198 -2.49 15.14 -3.26
C VAL A 198 -2.99 14.65 -1.92
N ALA A 199 -2.65 13.41 -1.55
CA ALA A 199 -3.06 12.80 -0.29
C ALA A 199 -1.81 12.30 0.44
N ALA A 200 -1.33 13.10 1.39
CA ALA A 200 -0.09 12.88 2.13
C ALA A 200 -0.37 12.55 3.61
N ASN A 201 0.43 11.65 4.19
CA ASN A 201 0.34 11.19 5.58
C ASN A 201 -1.09 10.80 6.00
N ILE A 202 -1.79 10.04 5.14
CA ILE A 202 -3.16 9.60 5.39
C ILE A 202 -3.23 8.85 6.73
N SER A 203 -4.23 9.18 7.54
CA SER A 203 -4.47 8.69 8.90
C SER A 203 -3.45 9.13 9.98
N CYS A 204 -2.52 10.02 9.65
CA CYS A 204 -1.60 10.62 10.61
C CYS A 204 -2.11 11.99 11.09
N GLU A 205 -1.54 12.51 12.19
CA GLU A 205 -1.92 13.81 12.75
C GLU A 205 -1.74 14.98 11.77
N ASP A 206 -0.70 14.91 10.92
CA ASP A 206 -0.40 15.90 9.87
C ASP A 206 -0.92 15.50 8.48
N GLU A 207 -2.02 14.74 8.44
CA GLU A 207 -2.71 14.38 7.21
C GLU A 207 -3.03 15.62 6.36
N TYR A 208 -2.73 15.52 5.08
CA TYR A 208 -3.06 16.56 4.11
C TYR A 208 -3.68 15.95 2.87
N ILE A 209 -4.95 16.27 2.61
CA ILE A 209 -5.65 15.81 1.40
C ILE A 209 -6.29 17.02 0.72
N ALA A 210 -5.94 17.27 -0.54
CA ALA A 210 -6.52 18.37 -1.31
C ALA A 210 -6.58 18.02 -2.80
N THR A 211 -7.70 18.38 -3.43
CA THR A 211 -7.92 18.23 -4.88
C THR A 211 -8.10 19.60 -5.51
N ARG A 212 -7.29 19.90 -6.52
CA ARG A 212 -7.36 21.15 -7.31
C ARG A 212 -7.04 20.87 -8.76
N SER A 213 -7.44 21.78 -9.65
CA SER A 213 -6.96 21.76 -11.03
C SER A 213 -5.46 22.11 -11.10
N VAL A 214 -4.79 21.69 -12.16
CA VAL A 214 -3.39 22.07 -12.42
C VAL A 214 -3.22 23.59 -12.40
N ALA A 215 -4.16 24.35 -12.98
CA ALA A 215 -4.12 25.80 -12.97
C ALA A 215 -4.14 26.38 -11.53
N GLN A 216 -4.99 25.83 -10.66
CA GLN A 216 -5.06 26.23 -9.25
C GLN A 216 -3.81 25.83 -8.47
N TRP A 217 -3.27 24.63 -8.70
CA TRP A 217 -2.03 24.19 -8.07
C TRP A 217 -0.81 25.02 -8.48
N LYS A 218 -0.76 25.53 -9.73
CA LYS A 218 0.30 26.46 -10.18
C LYS A 218 0.33 27.75 -9.37
N SER A 219 -0.85 28.25 -8.98
CA SER A 219 -0.95 29.48 -8.17
C SER A 219 -0.56 29.26 -6.71
N HIS A 220 -0.82 28.06 -6.16
CA HIS A 220 -0.57 27.69 -4.77
C HIS A 220 -0.07 26.25 -4.71
N PRO A 221 1.20 25.99 -5.07
CA PRO A 221 1.76 24.64 -5.08
C PRO A 221 1.79 24.07 -3.64
N PRO A 222 1.52 22.76 -3.50
CA PRO A 222 1.55 22.13 -2.19
C PRO A 222 3.00 21.93 -1.71
N VAL A 223 3.20 22.00 -0.42
CA VAL A 223 4.45 21.56 0.23
C VAL A 223 4.25 20.12 0.70
N ILE A 224 4.79 19.15 -0.05
CA ILE A 224 4.61 17.72 0.27
C ILE A 224 5.80 17.22 1.08
N GLY A 225 7.02 17.53 0.64
CA GLY A 225 8.24 17.07 1.28
C GLY A 225 8.38 15.54 1.24
N LYS A 226 8.93 14.98 2.32
CA LYS A 226 9.22 13.54 2.45
C LYS A 226 8.08 12.73 3.09
N ARG A 227 6.85 13.22 3.04
CA ARG A 227 5.70 12.49 3.57
C ARG A 227 5.28 11.37 2.62
N PRO A 228 4.89 10.16 3.09
CA PRO A 228 4.20 9.19 2.26
C PRO A 228 3.01 9.85 1.55
N CYS A 229 2.90 9.70 0.23
CA CYS A 229 1.91 10.42 -0.55
C CYS A 229 1.34 9.57 -1.68
N VAL A 230 0.03 9.67 -1.86
CA VAL A 230 -0.71 9.14 -3.01
C VAL A 230 -1.16 10.32 -3.88
N PHE A 231 -0.96 10.21 -5.18
CA PHE A 231 -1.42 11.20 -6.16
C PHE A 231 -2.53 10.60 -7.01
N LEU A 232 -3.58 11.37 -7.26
CA LEU A 232 -4.65 10.95 -8.14
C LEU A 232 -4.87 12.00 -9.23
N ILE A 233 -5.09 11.54 -10.46
CA ILE A 233 -5.30 12.39 -11.64
C ILE A 233 -6.64 12.07 -12.26
N LEU A 234 -7.42 13.11 -12.63
CA LEU A 234 -8.59 13.01 -13.48
C LEU A 234 -8.55 14.12 -14.53
N GLY A 235 -8.37 13.73 -15.79
CA GLY A 235 -8.35 14.60 -16.98
C GLY A 235 -9.75 14.97 -17.49
#